data_1173b5e3f4a9606bd02f4d4918888d53
#
_entry.id   1173b5e3f4a9606bd02f4d4918888d53
#
_cell.length_a   1.000
_cell.length_b   1.000
_cell.length_c   1.000
_cell.angle_alpha   90.00
_cell.angle_beta   90.00
_cell.angle_gamma   90.00
#
_symmetry.space_group_name_H-M   'P 1'
#
loop_
_entity.id
_entity.type
_entity.pdbx_description
1 polymer ?
#
loop_
_entity_poly.entity_id
_entity_poly.type
_entity_poly.pdbx_seq_one_letter_code
_entity_poly.pdbx_strand_id
1 'polypeptide(L)'
;ILQHHVVLGAASSGDVLNQRSLTSAIGQRLAVDDAAQTVGGAAIVATDVPFDGGVVHVIDKVLMPETRSITKLAVETDELKTLVVAVQAAGLTSQFGGDSGPWTVFAPVDSAFAKLPKGTIDSLLKRSNRRALTDILGLHVVPGRIAARDLLAKKQLSTFLGEPIGVKLVDRKIEVGGARVVAADIQAKNGVVHLIDTVITEPLGGRKTADSGELKPRGAASVDASKAAMGIYEVAINRGAGLWNDGNREGCAAVYEVAISAMIALGRD
;
A
#
# COMPACT_ATOMS: atom_id res chain seq x y z
N ILE A 1 -21.27 1.55 1.97
CA ILE A 1 -21.82 0.19 2.18
C ILE A 1 -22.29 -0.40 0.85
N LEU A 2 -23.19 0.24 0.10
CA LEU A 2 -23.75 -0.34 -1.14
C LEU A 2 -22.67 -0.73 -2.16
N GLN A 3 -21.71 0.13 -2.44
CA GLN A 3 -20.60 -0.17 -3.36
C GLN A 3 -19.72 -1.34 -2.90
N HIS A 4 -19.73 -1.70 -1.62
CA HIS A 4 -19.03 -2.87 -1.11
C HIS A 4 -19.69 -4.20 -1.48
N HIS A 5 -20.97 -4.17 -1.82
CA HIS A 5 -21.76 -5.32 -2.32
C HIS A 5 -21.68 -5.49 -3.84
N VAL A 6 -21.06 -4.54 -4.54
CA VAL A 6 -20.91 -4.59 -6.00
C VAL A 6 -19.56 -5.12 -6.37
N VAL A 7 -19.51 -6.14 -7.22
CA VAL A 7 -18.31 -6.68 -7.86
C VAL A 7 -18.42 -6.39 -9.36
N LEU A 8 -17.36 -5.91 -9.97
CA LEU A 8 -17.36 -5.60 -11.40
C LEU A 8 -17.29 -6.89 -12.22
N GLY A 9 -18.14 -6.97 -13.24
CA GLY A 9 -18.32 -8.15 -14.10
C GLY A 9 -19.45 -9.05 -13.63
N ALA A 10 -20.01 -9.81 -14.56
CA ALA A 10 -21.01 -10.83 -14.25
C ALA A 10 -20.28 -12.12 -13.84
N ALA A 11 -20.47 -12.54 -12.61
CA ALA A 11 -19.88 -13.78 -12.08
C ALA A 11 -21.00 -14.72 -11.64
N SER A 12 -21.09 -15.91 -12.25
CA SER A 12 -21.99 -16.97 -11.78
C SER A 12 -21.58 -17.45 -10.38
N SER A 13 -22.46 -18.18 -9.71
CA SER A 13 -22.16 -18.82 -8.41
C SER A 13 -20.91 -19.70 -8.50
N GLY A 14 -20.74 -20.45 -9.59
CA GLY A 14 -19.54 -21.24 -9.84
C GLY A 14 -18.28 -20.37 -9.97
N ASP A 15 -18.36 -19.24 -10.67
CA ASP A 15 -17.22 -18.31 -10.79
C ASP A 15 -16.86 -17.65 -9.45
N VAL A 16 -17.87 -17.32 -8.65
CA VAL A 16 -17.69 -16.76 -7.29
C VAL A 16 -16.99 -17.77 -6.39
N LEU A 17 -17.53 -18.99 -6.28
CA LEU A 17 -17.04 -20.02 -5.36
C LEU A 17 -15.68 -20.59 -5.76
N ASN A 18 -15.34 -20.60 -7.04
CA ASN A 18 -14.01 -20.99 -7.52
C ASN A 18 -12.91 -19.96 -7.18
N GLN A 19 -13.27 -18.77 -6.73
CA GLN A 19 -12.32 -17.73 -6.32
C GLN A 19 -12.15 -17.75 -4.80
N ARG A 20 -10.95 -17.53 -4.31
CA ARG A 20 -10.68 -17.38 -2.87
C ARG A 20 -11.10 -16.00 -2.32
N SER A 21 -11.32 -15.05 -3.19
CA SER A 21 -11.80 -13.72 -2.83
C SER A 21 -12.26 -12.96 -4.05
N LEU A 22 -13.22 -12.07 -3.86
CA LEU A 22 -13.68 -11.08 -4.81
C LEU A 22 -13.16 -9.68 -4.43
N THR A 23 -13.14 -8.78 -5.40
CA THR A 23 -12.82 -7.37 -5.15
C THR A 23 -14.06 -6.54 -5.37
N SER A 24 -14.51 -5.85 -4.34
CA SER A 24 -15.67 -4.96 -4.40
C SER A 24 -15.35 -3.68 -5.20
N ALA A 25 -16.37 -2.95 -5.62
CA ALA A 25 -16.22 -1.70 -6.37
C ALA A 25 -15.46 -0.60 -5.62
N ILE A 26 -15.36 -0.69 -4.29
CA ILE A 26 -14.48 0.17 -3.48
C ILE A 26 -13.04 -0.35 -3.36
N GLY A 27 -12.70 -1.42 -4.08
CA GLY A 27 -11.37 -2.02 -4.07
C GLY A 27 -11.02 -2.87 -2.84
N GLN A 28 -11.93 -3.06 -1.89
CA GLN A 28 -11.72 -3.96 -0.75
C GLN A 28 -12.04 -5.41 -1.14
N ARG A 29 -11.34 -6.34 -0.49
CA ARG A 29 -11.51 -7.77 -0.76
C ARG A 29 -12.62 -8.36 0.10
N LEU A 30 -13.39 -9.23 -0.52
CA LEU A 30 -14.38 -10.09 0.11
C LEU A 30 -13.83 -11.52 0.07
N ALA A 31 -13.53 -12.10 1.21
CA ALA A 31 -13.10 -13.50 1.29
C ALA A 31 -14.24 -14.41 0.80
N VAL A 32 -13.90 -15.45 0.05
CA VAL A 32 -14.83 -16.47 -0.38
C VAL A 32 -14.43 -17.78 0.28
N ASP A 33 -15.40 -18.43 0.90
CA ASP A 33 -15.27 -19.79 1.43
C ASP A 33 -16.24 -20.69 0.69
N ASP A 34 -15.70 -21.52 -0.19
CA ASP A 34 -16.47 -22.45 -0.99
C ASP A 34 -17.14 -23.55 -0.13
N ALA A 35 -16.42 -24.06 0.87
CA ALA A 35 -16.95 -25.12 1.74
C ALA A 35 -18.12 -24.63 2.60
N ALA A 36 -18.06 -23.38 3.08
CA ALA A 36 -19.13 -22.75 3.84
C ALA A 36 -20.12 -21.99 2.98
N GLN A 37 -19.87 -21.86 1.67
CA GLN A 37 -20.66 -21.05 0.72
C GLN A 37 -20.89 -19.62 1.21
N THR A 38 -19.81 -18.95 1.61
CA THR A 38 -19.87 -17.59 2.13
C THR A 38 -19.03 -16.61 1.31
N VAL A 39 -19.48 -15.35 1.29
CA VAL A 39 -18.74 -14.21 0.74
C VAL A 39 -18.65 -13.13 1.81
N GLY A 40 -17.43 -12.72 2.19
CA GLY A 40 -17.22 -11.77 3.28
C GLY A 40 -17.80 -12.22 4.62
N GLY A 41 -17.94 -13.53 4.83
CA GLY A 41 -18.56 -14.13 6.01
C GLY A 41 -20.11 -14.12 6.01
N ALA A 42 -20.74 -13.63 4.93
CA ALA A 42 -22.18 -13.75 4.72
C ALA A 42 -22.50 -15.02 3.93
N ALA A 43 -23.50 -15.80 4.36
CA ALA A 43 -23.93 -16.99 3.64
C ALA A 43 -24.72 -16.60 2.37
N ILE A 44 -24.45 -17.30 1.28
CA ILE A 44 -25.19 -17.14 0.06
C ILE A 44 -26.49 -17.96 0.17
N VAL A 45 -27.64 -17.27 0.16
CA VAL A 45 -28.96 -17.90 0.34
C VAL A 45 -29.70 -18.14 -0.97
N ALA A 46 -29.37 -17.37 -2.02
CA ALA A 46 -29.86 -17.62 -3.38
C ALA A 46 -28.78 -17.15 -4.37
N THR A 47 -28.66 -17.90 -5.48
CA THR A 47 -27.65 -17.66 -6.50
C THR A 47 -28.26 -17.36 -7.85
N ASP A 48 -27.47 -16.71 -8.69
CA ASP A 48 -27.69 -16.61 -10.13
C ASP A 48 -29.04 -15.98 -10.53
N VAL A 49 -29.52 -15.01 -9.74
CA VAL A 49 -30.71 -14.24 -10.11
C VAL A 49 -30.33 -13.24 -11.21
N PRO A 50 -30.80 -13.43 -12.46
CA PRO A 50 -30.40 -12.59 -13.58
C PRO A 50 -31.10 -11.25 -13.55
N PHE A 51 -30.42 -10.20 -14.02
CA PHE A 51 -31.01 -8.91 -14.37
C PHE A 51 -30.28 -8.29 -15.57
N ASP A 52 -30.86 -7.25 -16.17
CA ASP A 52 -30.23 -6.55 -17.29
C ASP A 52 -28.91 -5.89 -16.84
N GLY A 53 -27.80 -6.52 -17.19
CA GLY A 53 -26.46 -6.01 -16.87
C GLY A 53 -25.67 -6.81 -15.83
N GLY A 54 -26.21 -7.97 -15.33
CA GLY A 54 -25.44 -8.79 -14.40
C GLY A 54 -26.20 -9.92 -13.73
N VAL A 55 -25.66 -10.32 -12.59
CA VAL A 55 -26.20 -11.41 -11.76
C VAL A 55 -26.25 -10.93 -10.31
N VAL A 56 -27.32 -11.25 -9.60
CA VAL A 56 -27.47 -11.00 -8.17
C VAL A 56 -27.38 -12.30 -7.39
N HIS A 57 -26.57 -12.29 -6.33
CA HIS A 57 -26.54 -13.33 -5.31
C HIS A 57 -27.12 -12.75 -4.02
N VAL A 58 -28.07 -13.43 -3.43
CA VAL A 58 -28.69 -13.01 -2.17
C VAL A 58 -27.88 -13.56 -1.01
N ILE A 59 -27.55 -12.70 -0.06
CA ILE A 59 -26.77 -13.05 1.13
C ILE A 59 -27.55 -12.74 2.41
N ASP A 60 -27.24 -13.47 3.49
CA ASP A 60 -27.93 -13.38 4.77
C ASP A 60 -27.51 -12.19 5.66
N LYS A 61 -26.38 -11.50 5.30
CA LYS A 61 -25.85 -10.41 6.10
C LYS A 61 -25.35 -9.28 5.22
N VAL A 62 -25.36 -8.08 5.78
CA VAL A 62 -24.77 -6.90 5.14
C VAL A 62 -23.23 -6.98 5.22
N LEU A 63 -22.57 -6.82 4.08
CA LEU A 63 -21.11 -6.74 4.01
C LEU A 63 -20.66 -5.34 4.46
N MET A 64 -20.02 -5.28 5.62
CA MET A 64 -19.51 -4.02 6.15
C MET A 64 -18.09 -3.77 5.63
N PRO A 65 -17.84 -2.63 4.96
CA PRO A 65 -16.47 -2.29 4.56
C PRO A 65 -15.61 -1.93 5.75
N GLU A 66 -14.31 -2.17 5.65
CA GLU A 66 -13.35 -1.61 6.60
C GLU A 66 -13.29 -0.09 6.44
N THR A 67 -13.51 0.62 7.54
CA THR A 67 -13.57 2.09 7.56
C THR A 67 -12.34 2.74 8.21
N ARG A 68 -11.52 1.95 8.90
CA ARG A 68 -10.28 2.43 9.53
C ARG A 68 -9.21 2.66 8.48
N SER A 69 -8.55 3.81 8.54
CA SER A 69 -7.36 4.07 7.72
C SER A 69 -6.17 3.21 8.19
N ILE A 70 -5.15 3.08 7.34
CA ILE A 70 -3.89 2.40 7.68
C ILE A 70 -3.30 2.93 8.97
N THR A 71 -3.27 4.26 9.15
CA THR A 71 -2.74 4.88 10.37
C THR A 71 -3.57 4.54 11.60
N LYS A 72 -4.89 4.50 11.48
CA LYS A 72 -5.77 4.11 12.58
C LYS A 72 -5.58 2.64 12.97
N LEU A 73 -5.51 1.75 11.98
CA LEU A 73 -5.20 0.34 12.20
C LEU A 73 -3.84 0.15 12.89
N ALA A 74 -2.82 0.89 12.45
CA ALA A 74 -1.50 0.80 13.07
C ALA A 74 -1.51 1.21 14.55
N VAL A 75 -2.25 2.27 14.90
CA VAL A 75 -2.39 2.72 16.30
C VAL A 75 -3.15 1.70 17.16
N GLU A 76 -4.14 1.02 16.59
CA GLU A 76 -4.95 0.02 17.30
C GLU A 76 -4.28 -1.37 17.38
N THR A 77 -3.15 -1.55 16.66
CA THR A 77 -2.40 -2.83 16.64
C THR A 77 -1.25 -2.77 17.64
N ASP A 78 -1.32 -3.58 18.68
CA ASP A 78 -0.33 -3.58 19.79
C ASP A 78 1.11 -3.86 19.34
N GLU A 79 1.29 -4.59 18.26
CA GLU A 79 2.59 -4.99 17.72
C GLU A 79 3.26 -3.91 16.83
N LEU A 80 2.63 -2.74 16.62
CA LEU A 80 3.08 -1.68 15.72
C LEU A 80 3.43 -0.37 16.44
N LYS A 81 3.62 -0.39 17.75
CA LYS A 81 3.88 0.82 18.56
C LYS A 81 5.12 1.59 18.09
N THR A 82 6.20 0.87 17.81
CA THR A 82 7.45 1.47 17.32
C THR A 82 7.28 2.10 15.94
N LEU A 83 6.53 1.43 15.04
CA LEU A 83 6.22 1.98 13.72
C LEU A 83 5.40 3.27 13.81
N VAL A 84 4.39 3.31 14.69
CA VAL A 84 3.56 4.50 14.91
C VAL A 84 4.42 5.70 15.34
N VAL A 85 5.33 5.48 16.31
CA VAL A 85 6.28 6.52 16.74
C VAL A 85 7.17 6.98 15.60
N ALA A 86 7.68 6.06 14.78
CA ALA A 86 8.52 6.38 13.63
C ALA A 86 7.77 7.21 12.57
N VAL A 87 6.54 6.83 12.23
CA VAL A 87 5.68 7.55 11.28
C VAL A 87 5.34 8.97 11.77
N GLN A 88 5.08 9.12 13.07
CA GLN A 88 4.85 10.42 13.70
C GLN A 88 6.10 11.31 13.67
N ALA A 89 7.25 10.75 14.03
CA ALA A 89 8.54 11.46 14.01
C ALA A 89 8.93 11.91 12.58
N ALA A 90 8.63 11.09 11.58
CA ALA A 90 8.81 11.43 10.17
C ALA A 90 7.79 12.48 9.68
N GLY A 91 6.66 12.68 10.38
CA GLY A 91 5.57 13.57 9.97
C GLY A 91 4.74 13.04 8.79
N LEU A 92 4.69 11.71 8.62
CA LEU A 92 4.01 11.05 7.50
C LEU A 92 2.56 10.65 7.82
N THR A 93 2.07 10.96 9.03
CA THR A 93 0.73 10.55 9.48
C THR A 93 -0.39 11.04 8.56
N SER A 94 -0.29 12.26 8.05
CA SER A 94 -1.29 12.83 7.13
C SER A 94 -1.22 12.23 5.73
N GLN A 95 -0.04 11.81 5.27
CA GLN A 95 0.14 11.20 3.95
C GLN A 95 -0.47 9.81 3.84
N PHE A 96 -0.44 9.03 4.92
CA PHE A 96 -0.98 7.66 4.95
C PHE A 96 -2.29 7.56 5.73
N GLY A 97 -2.80 8.70 6.20
CA GLY A 97 -4.11 8.82 6.82
C GLY A 97 -5.20 9.27 5.85
N GLY A 98 -6.44 9.29 6.32
CA GLY A 98 -7.58 9.81 5.57
C GLY A 98 -7.92 9.04 4.31
N ASP A 99 -8.14 9.75 3.21
CA ASP A 99 -8.59 9.22 1.92
C ASP A 99 -7.45 9.11 0.89
N SER A 100 -6.19 9.38 1.29
CA SER A 100 -5.03 9.17 0.43
C SER A 100 -4.80 7.69 0.13
N GLY A 101 -4.35 7.37 -1.06
CA GLY A 101 -4.09 5.99 -1.47
C GLY A 101 -4.85 5.59 -2.74
N PRO A 102 -5.04 4.30 -3.04
CA PRO A 102 -4.75 3.18 -2.13
C PRO A 102 -3.26 2.85 -1.97
N TRP A 103 -2.90 2.35 -0.80
CA TRP A 103 -1.52 1.97 -0.45
C TRP A 103 -1.43 0.51 -0.02
N THR A 104 -0.29 -0.11 -0.33
CA THR A 104 0.15 -1.36 0.32
C THR A 104 1.28 -1.00 1.28
N VAL A 105 1.10 -1.29 2.56
CA VAL A 105 2.09 -1.02 3.60
C VAL A 105 2.64 -2.33 4.14
N PHE A 106 3.96 -2.48 4.04
CA PHE A 106 4.70 -3.54 4.72
C PHE A 106 5.09 -3.01 6.10
N ALA A 107 4.32 -3.36 7.12
CA ALA A 107 4.45 -2.81 8.48
C ALA A 107 5.37 -3.69 9.33
N PRO A 108 6.58 -3.23 9.69
CA PRO A 108 7.45 -3.97 10.60
C PRO A 108 6.83 -4.02 12.00
N VAL A 109 6.74 -5.21 12.57
CA VAL A 109 6.31 -5.41 13.97
C VAL A 109 7.39 -4.95 14.94
N ASP A 110 7.07 -4.69 16.19
CA ASP A 110 8.03 -4.21 17.19
C ASP A 110 9.26 -5.11 17.32
N SER A 111 9.08 -6.43 17.21
CA SER A 111 10.20 -7.38 17.19
C SER A 111 11.11 -7.25 15.95
N ALA A 112 10.61 -6.70 14.85
CA ALA A 112 11.43 -6.40 13.66
C ALA A 112 12.40 -5.25 13.95
N PHE A 113 11.95 -4.23 14.64
CA PHE A 113 12.81 -3.12 15.07
C PHE A 113 13.85 -3.56 16.10
N ALA A 114 13.51 -4.53 16.97
CA ALA A 114 14.45 -5.09 17.93
C ALA A 114 15.66 -5.83 17.29
N LYS A 115 15.54 -6.23 16.01
CA LYS A 115 16.64 -6.83 15.25
C LYS A 115 17.65 -5.80 14.73
N LEU A 116 17.32 -4.52 14.73
CA LEU A 116 18.24 -3.47 14.32
C LEU A 116 19.39 -3.31 15.34
N PRO A 117 20.57 -2.84 14.94
CA PRO A 117 21.67 -2.54 15.85
C PRO A 117 21.22 -1.58 16.96
N LYS A 118 21.74 -1.78 18.18
CA LYS A 118 21.38 -0.95 19.34
C LYS A 118 21.62 0.53 19.03
N GLY A 119 20.66 1.37 19.38
CA GLY A 119 20.72 2.82 19.17
C GLY A 119 20.34 3.30 17.76
N THR A 120 20.11 2.39 16.80
CA THR A 120 19.68 2.77 15.44
C THR A 120 18.35 3.48 15.46
N ILE A 121 17.35 2.95 16.17
CA ILE A 121 16.01 3.56 16.28
C ILE A 121 16.12 4.93 16.95
N ASP A 122 16.82 5.03 18.07
CA ASP A 122 17.00 6.30 18.80
C ASP A 122 17.69 7.36 17.93
N SER A 123 18.63 6.92 17.09
CA SER A 123 19.31 7.78 16.11
C SER A 123 18.33 8.25 15.02
N LEU A 124 17.55 7.34 14.44
CA LEU A 124 16.59 7.65 13.37
C LEU A 124 15.47 8.58 13.82
N LEU A 125 15.05 8.49 15.08
CA LEU A 125 14.00 9.35 15.66
C LEU A 125 14.46 10.79 15.93
N LYS A 126 15.77 11.07 15.86
CA LYS A 126 16.28 12.46 16.00
C LYS A 126 15.84 13.30 14.80
N ARG A 127 15.49 14.57 15.06
CA ARG A 127 15.11 15.54 14.01
C ARG A 127 16.14 15.68 12.90
N SER A 128 17.42 15.57 13.22
CA SER A 128 18.53 15.61 12.24
C SER A 128 18.45 14.47 11.22
N ASN A 129 17.88 13.34 11.60
CA ASN A 129 17.81 12.12 10.78
C ASN A 129 16.43 11.89 10.17
N ARG A 130 15.52 12.88 10.27
CA ARG A 130 14.14 12.77 9.76
C ARG A 130 14.08 12.33 8.30
N ARG A 131 15.00 12.84 7.47
CA ARG A 131 15.06 12.46 6.05
C ARG A 131 15.38 10.97 5.88
N ALA A 132 16.40 10.48 6.57
CA ALA A 132 16.75 9.06 6.53
C ALA A 132 15.61 8.17 7.04
N LEU A 133 14.90 8.60 8.09
CA LEU A 133 13.70 7.91 8.58
C LEU A 133 12.59 7.90 7.53
N THR A 134 12.35 9.03 6.86
CA THR A 134 11.35 9.13 5.78
C THR A 134 11.71 8.22 4.60
N ASP A 135 12.98 8.17 4.21
CA ASP A 135 13.46 7.31 3.13
C ASP A 135 13.26 5.82 3.49
N ILE A 136 13.62 5.41 4.70
CA ILE A 136 13.39 4.03 5.18
C ILE A 136 11.89 3.70 5.19
N LEU A 137 11.05 4.57 5.77
CA LEU A 137 9.59 4.35 5.80
C LEU A 137 8.98 4.32 4.40
N GLY A 138 9.51 5.11 3.46
CA GLY A 138 9.08 5.12 2.07
C GLY A 138 9.36 3.80 1.32
N LEU A 139 10.39 3.05 1.71
CA LEU A 139 10.66 1.69 1.18
C LEU A 139 9.57 0.68 1.60
N HIS A 140 8.86 0.95 2.68
CA HIS A 140 7.80 0.07 3.21
C HIS A 140 6.42 0.33 2.59
N VAL A 141 6.29 1.35 1.74
CA VAL A 141 5.03 1.74 1.13
C VAL A 141 5.09 1.55 -0.37
N VAL A 142 4.08 0.90 -0.92
CA VAL A 142 3.92 0.66 -2.36
C VAL A 142 2.58 1.24 -2.80
N PRO A 143 2.52 2.01 -3.90
CA PRO A 143 1.26 2.48 -4.47
C PRO A 143 0.38 1.32 -4.91
N GLY A 144 -0.92 1.47 -4.69
CA GLY A 144 -1.92 0.46 -5.06
C GLY A 144 -2.24 -0.50 -3.92
N ARG A 145 -3.32 -1.25 -4.10
CA ARG A 145 -3.78 -2.28 -3.17
C ARG A 145 -3.33 -3.65 -3.72
N ILE A 146 -2.28 -4.23 -3.15
CA ILE A 146 -1.68 -5.48 -3.61
C ILE A 146 -1.90 -6.55 -2.53
N ALA A 147 -2.65 -7.56 -2.86
CA ALA A 147 -2.88 -8.68 -1.95
C ALA A 147 -1.70 -9.66 -1.96
N ALA A 148 -1.58 -10.47 -0.91
CA ALA A 148 -0.50 -11.43 -0.74
C ALA A 148 -0.35 -12.39 -1.95
N ARG A 149 -1.46 -12.86 -2.52
CA ARG A 149 -1.43 -13.71 -3.72
C ARG A 149 -0.85 -12.98 -4.94
N ASP A 150 -1.12 -11.67 -5.05
CA ASP A 150 -0.70 -10.85 -6.20
C ASP A 150 0.76 -10.43 -6.05
N LEU A 151 1.28 -10.41 -4.80
CA LEU A 151 2.70 -10.24 -4.52
C LEU A 151 3.53 -11.35 -5.17
N LEU A 152 3.05 -12.60 -5.11
CA LEU A 152 3.78 -13.75 -5.66
C LEU A 152 3.90 -13.73 -7.19
N ALA A 153 2.97 -13.05 -7.87
CA ALA A 153 3.04 -12.86 -9.33
C ALA A 153 4.06 -11.79 -9.74
N LYS A 154 4.54 -10.99 -8.79
CA LYS A 154 5.48 -9.88 -9.02
C LYS A 154 6.87 -10.27 -8.50
N LYS A 155 7.89 -10.11 -9.34
CA LYS A 155 9.30 -10.33 -8.92
C LYS A 155 9.85 -9.15 -8.12
N GLN A 156 9.30 -7.98 -8.34
CA GLN A 156 9.67 -6.74 -7.68
C GLN A 156 8.47 -5.78 -7.61
N LEU A 157 8.50 -4.88 -6.65
CA LEU A 157 7.53 -3.81 -6.44
C LEU A 157 8.25 -2.47 -6.47
N SER A 158 7.64 -1.46 -7.08
CA SER A 158 8.12 -0.08 -6.99
C SER A 158 7.55 0.57 -5.74
N THR A 159 8.42 1.03 -4.84
CA THR A 159 8.02 1.68 -3.60
C THR A 159 7.52 3.11 -3.85
N PHE A 160 7.00 3.75 -2.82
CA PHE A 160 6.62 5.17 -2.84
C PHE A 160 7.79 6.10 -3.24
N LEU A 161 9.02 5.69 -3.00
CA LEU A 161 10.22 6.43 -3.41
C LEU A 161 10.66 6.13 -4.85
N GLY A 162 9.96 5.26 -5.58
CA GLY A 162 10.37 4.79 -6.90
C GLY A 162 11.45 3.70 -6.87
N GLU A 163 11.99 3.40 -5.70
CA GLU A 163 13.02 2.36 -5.54
C GLU A 163 12.38 0.95 -5.58
N PRO A 164 12.97 -0.01 -6.29
CA PRO A 164 12.42 -1.36 -6.36
C PRO A 164 12.75 -2.17 -5.10
N ILE A 165 11.78 -2.93 -4.60
CA ILE A 165 11.98 -3.97 -3.60
C ILE A 165 11.64 -5.35 -4.18
N GLY A 166 12.45 -6.36 -3.87
CA GLY A 166 12.28 -7.72 -4.38
C GLY A 166 11.17 -8.47 -3.66
N VAL A 167 10.46 -9.33 -4.39
CA VAL A 167 9.50 -10.27 -3.84
C VAL A 167 9.98 -11.69 -4.14
N LYS A 168 9.98 -12.54 -3.12
CA LYS A 168 10.39 -13.95 -3.23
C LYS A 168 9.46 -14.84 -2.41
N LEU A 169 9.41 -16.10 -2.76
CA LEU A 169 8.81 -17.15 -1.94
C LEU A 169 9.96 -17.98 -1.33
N VAL A 170 10.11 -17.92 -0.01
CA VAL A 170 11.14 -18.64 0.74
C VAL A 170 10.42 -19.49 1.81
N ASP A 171 10.68 -20.80 1.84
CA ASP A 171 10.06 -21.73 2.78
C ASP A 171 8.52 -21.61 2.86
N ARG A 172 7.87 -21.44 1.70
CA ARG A 172 6.41 -21.21 1.56
C ARG A 172 5.89 -19.93 2.22
N LYS A 173 6.79 -18.99 2.56
CA LYS A 173 6.45 -17.66 3.08
C LYS A 173 6.84 -16.58 2.09
N ILE A 174 6.04 -15.55 2.01
CA ILE A 174 6.34 -14.38 1.17
C ILE A 174 7.42 -13.59 1.87
N GLU A 175 8.45 -13.24 1.13
CA GLU A 175 9.52 -12.35 1.55
C GLU A 175 9.55 -11.13 0.62
N VAL A 176 9.56 -9.94 1.20
CA VAL A 176 9.56 -8.65 0.49
C VAL A 176 10.71 -7.81 1.02
N GLY A 177 11.64 -7.43 0.14
CA GLY A 177 12.82 -6.66 0.54
C GLY A 177 13.70 -7.36 1.59
N GLY A 178 13.70 -8.70 1.63
CA GLY A 178 14.41 -9.49 2.65
C GLY A 178 13.63 -9.67 3.96
N ALA A 179 12.44 -9.08 4.10
CA ALA A 179 11.58 -9.22 5.26
C ALA A 179 10.49 -10.27 5.02
N ARG A 180 10.25 -11.17 5.97
CA ARG A 180 9.18 -12.17 5.88
C ARG A 180 7.84 -11.57 6.27
N VAL A 181 6.81 -11.86 5.48
CA VAL A 181 5.43 -11.52 5.82
C VAL A 181 4.93 -12.50 6.90
N VAL A 182 4.53 -11.97 8.06
CA VAL A 182 4.02 -12.73 9.20
C VAL A 182 2.51 -12.73 9.30
N ALA A 183 1.88 -11.63 8.87
CA ALA A 183 0.43 -11.55 8.68
C ALA A 183 0.14 -10.73 7.41
N ALA A 184 -0.79 -11.18 6.60
CA ALA A 184 -1.06 -10.61 5.31
C ALA A 184 -2.52 -10.20 5.15
N ASP A 185 -2.76 -9.32 4.16
CA ASP A 185 -4.10 -8.96 3.69
C ASP A 185 -4.99 -8.26 4.76
N ILE A 186 -4.39 -7.55 5.71
CA ILE A 186 -5.14 -6.74 6.68
C ILE A 186 -5.73 -5.54 5.92
N GLN A 187 -7.04 -5.53 5.76
CA GLN A 187 -7.73 -4.51 4.99
C GLN A 187 -7.81 -3.20 5.75
N ALA A 188 -7.60 -2.09 5.04
CA ALA A 188 -7.84 -0.74 5.51
C ALA A 188 -8.74 0.02 4.52
N LYS A 189 -9.38 1.12 4.97
CA LYS A 189 -10.16 2.00 4.09
C LYS A 189 -9.33 2.44 2.88
N ASN A 190 -8.11 2.87 3.11
CA ASN A 190 -7.21 3.45 2.11
C ASN A 190 -6.05 2.53 1.70
N GLY A 191 -6.15 1.21 1.91
CA GLY A 191 -5.09 0.29 1.47
C GLY A 191 -5.17 -1.10 2.07
N VAL A 192 -4.03 -1.77 2.05
CA VAL A 192 -3.81 -3.07 2.68
C VAL A 192 -2.50 -3.05 3.45
N VAL A 193 -2.46 -3.72 4.59
CA VAL A 193 -1.28 -3.83 5.44
C VAL A 193 -0.83 -5.28 5.50
N HIS A 194 0.48 -5.49 5.33
CA HIS A 194 1.14 -6.77 5.56
C HIS A 194 2.16 -6.58 6.68
N LEU A 195 2.05 -7.36 7.76
CA LEU A 195 3.02 -7.32 8.84
C LEU A 195 4.27 -8.08 8.42
N ILE A 196 5.43 -7.51 8.72
CA ILE A 196 6.74 -8.10 8.39
C ILE A 196 7.64 -8.19 9.63
N ASP A 197 8.51 -9.21 9.63
CA ASP A 197 9.39 -9.55 10.77
C ASP A 197 10.74 -8.82 10.76
N THR A 198 11.01 -8.01 9.75
CA THR A 198 12.28 -7.31 9.58
C THR A 198 12.04 -5.95 8.93
N VAL A 199 12.80 -4.92 9.30
CA VAL A 199 12.73 -3.59 8.69
C VAL A 199 13.46 -3.62 7.33
N ILE A 200 12.81 -3.15 6.26
CA ILE A 200 13.40 -3.04 4.93
C ILE A 200 14.31 -1.81 4.92
N THR A 201 15.60 -2.01 4.85
CA THR A 201 16.61 -0.92 4.88
C THR A 201 17.26 -0.66 3.53
N GLU A 202 17.12 -1.59 2.58
CA GLU A 202 17.77 -1.51 1.27
C GLU A 202 16.79 -1.86 0.13
N PRO A 203 16.81 -1.10 -0.99
CA PRO A 203 16.09 -1.47 -2.19
C PRO A 203 16.77 -2.63 -2.94
N LEU A 204 16.07 -3.26 -3.88
CA LEU A 204 16.61 -4.33 -4.73
C LEU A 204 17.74 -3.78 -5.62
N GLY A 205 18.92 -4.40 -5.55
CA GLY A 205 20.12 -3.89 -6.26
C GLY A 205 20.88 -2.84 -5.46
N GLY A 206 20.62 -2.79 -4.17
CA GLY A 206 21.04 -1.77 -3.23
C GLY A 206 22.47 -1.32 -3.34
N ARG A 207 22.65 -0.03 -3.38
CA ARG A 207 23.85 0.59 -2.82
C ARG A 207 23.88 0.20 -1.35
N LYS A 208 24.82 -0.64 -0.96
CA LYS A 208 25.13 -0.85 0.45
C LYS A 208 25.23 0.53 1.09
N THR A 209 24.28 0.87 1.97
CA THR A 209 24.52 1.95 2.91
C THR A 209 25.69 1.46 3.72
N ALA A 210 26.85 2.05 3.44
CA ALA A 210 28.11 1.66 4.03
C ALA A 210 27.94 1.56 5.54
N ASP A 211 28.43 0.42 6.03
CA ASP A 211 29.04 0.21 7.33
C ASP A 211 28.72 1.30 8.39
N SER A 212 28.27 0.85 9.53
CA SER A 212 27.93 1.60 10.75
C SER A 212 29.04 2.56 11.21
N GLY A 213 29.26 3.60 10.44
CA GLY A 213 30.23 4.66 10.69
C GLY A 213 29.83 5.90 9.90
N GLU A 214 29.30 6.91 10.59
CA GLU A 214 29.05 8.27 10.09
C GLU A 214 28.28 8.39 8.77
N LEU A 215 26.98 8.63 8.87
CA LEU A 215 26.14 9.17 7.80
C LEU A 215 26.66 10.57 7.41
N LYS A 216 27.59 10.65 6.46
CA LYS A 216 27.94 11.91 5.83
C LYS A 216 26.78 12.40 4.97
N PRO A 217 26.36 13.67 5.09
CA PRO A 217 25.31 14.24 4.24
C PRO A 217 25.76 14.24 2.79
N ARG A 218 24.92 13.66 1.92
CA ARG A 218 25.11 13.71 0.47
C ARG A 218 25.01 15.14 -0.04
N GLY A 219 25.94 15.48 -0.93
CA GLY A 219 26.05 16.80 -1.52
C GLY A 219 24.79 17.27 -2.27
N ALA A 220 24.60 18.57 -2.28
CA ALA A 220 23.41 19.34 -2.65
C ALA A 220 22.91 19.23 -4.11
N ALA A 221 23.55 18.43 -5.00
CA ALA A 221 23.21 18.42 -6.43
C ALA A 221 22.01 17.52 -6.81
N SER A 222 21.60 16.56 -5.97
CA SER A 222 20.45 15.66 -6.28
C SER A 222 19.12 16.10 -5.63
N VAL A 223 19.15 17.17 -4.82
CA VAL A 223 18.03 17.61 -3.99
C VAL A 223 16.98 18.37 -4.80
N ASP A 224 17.38 19.09 -5.83
CA ASP A 224 16.47 19.96 -6.58
C ASP A 224 15.57 19.20 -7.56
N ALA A 225 16.11 18.23 -8.29
CA ALA A 225 15.32 17.46 -9.26
C ALA A 225 14.28 16.54 -8.58
N SER A 226 14.63 15.88 -7.48
CA SER A 226 13.69 15.05 -6.71
C SER A 226 12.60 15.87 -6.02
N LYS A 227 12.96 17.06 -5.52
CA LYS A 227 12.00 17.98 -4.88
C LYS A 227 11.08 18.62 -5.91
N ALA A 228 11.62 18.97 -7.10
CA ALA A 228 10.83 19.48 -8.22
C ALA A 228 9.89 18.39 -8.76
N ALA A 229 10.34 17.16 -8.93
CA ALA A 229 9.52 16.02 -9.35
C ALA A 229 8.39 15.71 -8.34
N MET A 230 8.67 15.74 -7.04
CA MET A 230 7.64 15.57 -6.01
C MET A 230 6.62 16.71 -6.01
N GLY A 231 7.04 17.95 -6.20
CA GLY A 231 6.13 19.09 -6.32
C GLY A 231 5.21 18.98 -7.54
N ILE A 232 5.75 18.54 -8.68
CA ILE A 232 4.96 18.31 -9.90
C ILE A 232 3.95 17.17 -9.69
N TYR A 233 4.34 16.10 -9.02
CA TYR A 233 3.49 14.96 -8.72
C TYR A 233 2.34 15.33 -7.76
N GLU A 234 2.61 16.09 -6.69
CA GLU A 234 1.57 16.61 -5.78
C GLU A 234 0.57 17.52 -6.49
N VAL A 235 1.05 18.43 -7.33
CA VAL A 235 0.19 19.32 -8.12
C VAL A 235 -0.66 18.53 -9.12
N ALA A 236 -0.08 17.51 -9.76
CA ALA A 236 -0.81 16.66 -10.70
C ALA A 236 -1.91 15.85 -10.02
N ILE A 237 -1.62 15.24 -8.87
CA ILE A 237 -2.63 14.48 -8.11
C ILE A 237 -3.75 15.40 -7.62
N ASN A 238 -3.40 16.52 -6.98
CA ASN A 238 -4.41 17.41 -6.40
C ASN A 238 -5.31 18.04 -7.48
N ARG A 239 -4.75 18.45 -8.62
CA ARG A 239 -5.53 19.01 -9.71
C ARG A 239 -6.26 17.94 -10.53
N GLY A 240 -5.59 16.81 -10.82
CA GLY A 240 -6.19 15.72 -11.58
C GLY A 240 -7.35 15.05 -10.84
N ALA A 241 -7.22 14.83 -9.54
CA ALA A 241 -8.30 14.27 -8.72
C ALA A 241 -9.51 15.21 -8.62
N GLY A 242 -9.28 16.52 -8.50
CA GLY A 242 -10.36 17.51 -8.55
C GLY A 242 -11.12 17.47 -9.88
N LEU A 243 -10.43 17.54 -10.99
CA LEU A 243 -11.03 17.50 -12.33
C LEU A 243 -11.77 16.18 -12.60
N TRP A 244 -11.25 15.07 -12.09
CA TRP A 244 -11.92 13.76 -12.19
C TRP A 244 -13.22 13.71 -11.41
N ASN A 245 -13.22 14.23 -10.18
CA ASN A 245 -14.42 14.32 -9.35
C ASN A 245 -15.48 15.25 -9.93
N ASP A 246 -15.06 16.30 -10.66
CA ASP A 246 -15.95 17.22 -11.36
C ASP A 246 -16.41 16.67 -12.73
N GLY A 247 -16.04 15.43 -13.08
CA GLY A 247 -16.41 14.77 -14.33
C GLY A 247 -15.61 15.23 -15.57
N ASN A 248 -14.63 16.11 -15.40
CA ASN A 248 -13.77 16.61 -16.48
C ASN A 248 -12.59 15.67 -16.76
N ARG A 249 -12.86 14.57 -17.47
CA ARG A 249 -11.87 13.53 -17.76
C ARG A 249 -10.76 14.00 -18.71
N GLU A 250 -11.06 14.85 -19.69
CA GLU A 250 -10.08 15.40 -20.62
C GLU A 250 -9.13 16.36 -19.91
N GLY A 251 -9.63 17.24 -19.06
CA GLY A 251 -8.82 18.11 -18.22
C GLY A 251 -7.93 17.34 -17.25
N CYS A 252 -8.42 16.25 -16.68
CA CYS A 252 -7.64 15.35 -15.83
C CYS A 252 -6.49 14.71 -16.61
N ALA A 253 -6.74 14.16 -17.80
CA ALA A 253 -5.71 13.57 -18.66
C ALA A 253 -4.63 14.59 -19.04
N ALA A 254 -5.03 15.80 -19.41
CA ALA A 254 -4.10 16.87 -19.76
C ALA A 254 -3.16 17.26 -18.60
N VAL A 255 -3.67 17.30 -17.35
CA VAL A 255 -2.84 17.59 -16.17
C VAL A 255 -1.78 16.50 -15.95
N TYR A 256 -2.15 15.23 -16.08
CA TYR A 256 -1.19 14.13 -15.94
C TYR A 256 -0.17 14.08 -17.08
N GLU A 257 -0.57 14.36 -18.30
CA GLU A 257 0.33 14.41 -19.47
C GLU A 257 1.40 15.49 -19.32
N VAL A 258 1.02 16.69 -18.87
CA VAL A 258 1.94 17.79 -18.57
C VAL A 258 2.89 17.41 -17.44
N ALA A 259 2.39 16.79 -16.38
CA ALA A 259 3.21 16.36 -15.24
C ALA A 259 4.24 15.29 -15.65
N ILE A 260 3.84 14.30 -16.46
CA ILE A 260 4.72 13.25 -16.98
C ILE A 260 5.80 13.87 -17.87
N SER A 261 5.42 14.78 -18.77
CA SER A 261 6.36 15.47 -19.66
C SER A 261 7.39 16.29 -18.90
N ALA A 262 6.96 16.99 -17.83
CA ALA A 262 7.86 17.74 -16.97
C ALA A 262 8.82 16.84 -16.18
N MET A 263 8.35 15.68 -15.67
CA MET A 263 9.21 14.70 -14.98
C MET A 263 10.24 14.07 -15.92
N ILE A 264 9.88 13.79 -17.18
CA ILE A 264 10.81 13.27 -18.19
C ILE A 264 11.89 14.32 -18.50
N ALA A 265 11.53 15.60 -18.56
CA ALA A 265 12.48 16.69 -18.79
C ALA A 265 13.49 16.83 -17.65
N LEU A 266 13.05 16.66 -16.39
CA LEU A 266 13.92 16.73 -15.20
C LEU A 266 14.85 15.51 -15.05
N GLY A 267 14.56 14.40 -15.68
CA GLY A 267 15.38 13.17 -15.63
C GLY A 267 16.44 13.07 -16.75
N ARG A 268 16.57 14.09 -17.60
CA ARG A 268 17.53 14.13 -18.73
C ARG A 268 18.80 14.93 -18.46
N ASP A 269 18.89 15.60 -17.32
CA ASP A 269 20.08 16.29 -16.83
C ASP A 269 20.77 15.42 -15.72
#